data_e5f6eb3578faf01c70c5eb689a8038e9
#
_entry.id   e5f6eb3578faf01c70c5eb689a8038e9
#
_cell.length_a   1.000
_cell.length_b   1.000
_cell.length_c   1.000
_cell.angle_alpha   90.00
_cell.angle_beta   90.00
_cell.angle_gamma   90.00
#
_symmetry.space_group_name_H-M   'P 1'
#
loop_
_entity.id
_entity.type
_entity.pdbx_description
1 polymer ?
#
loop_
_entity_poly.entity_id
_entity_poly.type
_entity_poly.pdbx_seq_one_letter_code
_entity_poly.pdbx_strand_id
1 'polypeptide(L)'
;MTSQSELFIQALKNRDIKDLQRVAKVDIHNHSGLGGHWDYIKKRTGVSIPPLSQKLNSMAEMDQWVGKYIGDLIETTEKRILTIEACFQQAADDGVSVLETGDDVWANGHFYQGNIDALIDIFQQAHHQISPRIDFRFQVGLSRHCPINLLEEWLAPFLERDCFFSLDLYCDEFAQPITNFKPIYRKAKEKGLLLKAHVGEWGDADSVKEAVEELELDEVQHGISAGSSPQVMNWLADHKIQLNICPTSNVMLNRVDNLKNHPIRTLFDYGVRVTINSDDILVFGQSVSKEYLDLYEAGVFSTEELNVIRKNGLESRGVVE
;
A
#
# COMPACT_ATOMS: atom_id res chain seq x y z
N MET A 1 -16.60 -13.35 -25.39
CA MET A 1 -15.29 -13.10 -24.72
C MET A 1 -15.47 -13.51 -23.27
N THR A 2 -14.50 -14.22 -22.72
CA THR A 2 -14.48 -14.59 -21.30
C THR A 2 -14.33 -13.32 -20.46
N SER A 3 -15.13 -13.16 -19.41
CA SER A 3 -15.03 -11.98 -18.54
C SER A 3 -13.76 -11.99 -17.70
N GLN A 4 -13.30 -10.82 -17.24
CA GLN A 4 -12.14 -10.71 -16.33
C GLN A 4 -12.37 -11.54 -15.06
N SER A 5 -13.60 -11.56 -14.54
CA SER A 5 -13.99 -12.38 -13.38
C SER A 5 -13.83 -13.87 -13.63
N GLU A 6 -14.26 -14.37 -14.80
CA GLU A 6 -14.08 -15.79 -15.17
C GLU A 6 -12.61 -16.16 -15.33
N LEU A 7 -11.82 -15.29 -15.97
CA LEU A 7 -10.37 -15.49 -16.10
C LEU A 7 -9.68 -15.56 -14.73
N PHE A 8 -10.01 -14.64 -13.82
CA PHE A 8 -9.47 -14.62 -12.47
C PHE A 8 -9.78 -15.90 -11.69
N ILE A 9 -11.05 -16.31 -11.68
CA ILE A 9 -11.52 -17.53 -11.01
C ILE A 9 -10.80 -18.77 -11.59
N GLN A 10 -10.69 -18.83 -12.92
CA GLN A 10 -10.03 -19.97 -13.57
C GLN A 10 -8.53 -20.01 -13.29
N ALA A 11 -7.86 -18.84 -13.28
CA ALA A 11 -6.44 -18.74 -12.97
C ALA A 11 -6.13 -19.22 -11.54
N LEU A 12 -6.97 -18.84 -10.56
CA LEU A 12 -6.86 -19.33 -9.18
C LEU A 12 -7.08 -20.84 -9.10
N LYS A 13 -8.12 -21.37 -9.74
CA LYS A 13 -8.40 -22.83 -9.76
C LYS A 13 -7.24 -23.63 -10.37
N ASN A 14 -6.61 -23.09 -11.39
CA ASN A 14 -5.45 -23.68 -12.05
C ASN A 14 -4.13 -23.44 -11.29
N ARG A 15 -4.11 -22.58 -10.28
CA ARG A 15 -2.91 -22.09 -9.59
C ARG A 15 -1.91 -21.48 -10.56
N ASP A 16 -2.38 -20.77 -11.57
CA ASP A 16 -1.57 -20.17 -12.63
C ASP A 16 -1.32 -18.69 -12.34
N ILE A 17 -0.14 -18.41 -11.81
CA ILE A 17 0.28 -17.03 -11.50
C ILE A 17 0.39 -16.16 -12.75
N LYS A 18 0.76 -16.73 -13.91
CA LYS A 18 0.90 -15.97 -15.15
C LYS A 18 -0.46 -15.51 -15.69
N ASP A 19 -1.47 -16.36 -15.52
CA ASP A 19 -2.84 -15.96 -15.89
C ASP A 19 -3.40 -14.96 -14.89
N LEU A 20 -3.10 -15.07 -13.58
CA LEU A 20 -3.45 -14.05 -12.60
C LEU A 20 -2.82 -12.69 -12.92
N GLN A 21 -1.57 -12.67 -13.39
CA GLN A 21 -0.87 -11.45 -13.81
C GLN A 21 -1.47 -10.77 -15.05
N ARG A 22 -2.39 -11.42 -15.75
CA ARG A 22 -3.11 -10.85 -16.92
C ARG A 22 -4.47 -10.28 -16.57
N VAL A 23 -4.94 -10.51 -15.35
CA VAL A 23 -6.24 -10.05 -14.90
C VAL A 23 -6.12 -8.71 -14.19
N ALA A 24 -6.98 -7.76 -14.53
CA ALA A 24 -7.05 -6.44 -13.92
C ALA A 24 -7.25 -6.53 -12.40
N LYS A 25 -6.43 -5.81 -11.65
CA LYS A 25 -6.47 -5.65 -10.20
C LYS A 25 -5.86 -4.31 -9.81
N VAL A 26 -6.03 -3.90 -8.57
CA VAL A 26 -5.42 -2.68 -8.04
C VAL A 26 -4.26 -3.01 -7.10
N ASP A 27 -3.34 -2.04 -6.95
CA ASP A 27 -2.41 -1.97 -5.83
C ASP A 27 -2.46 -0.54 -5.28
N ILE A 28 -3.19 -0.37 -4.18
CA ILE A 28 -3.53 0.92 -3.59
C ILE A 28 -2.96 1.09 -2.18
N HIS A 29 -2.06 0.18 -1.84
CA HIS A 29 -1.23 0.20 -0.65
C HIS A 29 0.17 -0.27 -1.03
N ASN A 30 0.98 0.68 -1.49
CA ASN A 30 2.31 0.45 -2.01
C ASN A 30 3.20 1.67 -1.72
N HIS A 31 4.47 1.45 -1.43
CA HIS A 31 5.46 2.48 -1.12
C HIS A 31 6.53 2.52 -2.21
N SER A 32 6.58 3.56 -3.03
CA SER A 32 7.41 3.64 -4.24
C SER A 32 8.88 3.27 -4.04
N GLY A 33 9.45 3.67 -2.91
CA GLY A 33 10.85 3.37 -2.59
C GLY A 33 11.12 1.89 -2.29
N LEU A 34 10.11 1.15 -1.86
CA LEU A 34 10.18 -0.26 -1.48
C LEU A 34 9.23 -1.16 -2.27
N GLY A 35 8.35 -0.59 -3.09
CA GLY A 35 7.27 -1.29 -3.79
C GLY A 35 7.68 -2.01 -5.08
N GLY A 36 8.94 -2.02 -5.44
CA GLY A 36 9.45 -2.69 -6.64
C GLY A 36 9.95 -4.12 -6.39
N HIS A 37 10.25 -4.85 -7.46
CA HIS A 37 10.78 -6.20 -7.35
C HIS A 37 12.32 -6.25 -7.48
N TRP A 38 12.95 -7.18 -6.77
CA TRP A 38 14.41 -7.35 -6.70
C TRP A 38 15.07 -7.55 -8.06
N ASP A 39 14.43 -8.25 -8.99
CA ASP A 39 15.02 -8.57 -10.29
C ASP A 39 15.27 -7.33 -11.15
N TYR A 40 14.41 -6.29 -11.02
CA TYR A 40 14.63 -5.03 -11.71
C TYR A 40 15.88 -4.33 -11.20
N ILE A 41 16.03 -4.24 -9.88
CA ILE A 41 17.20 -3.65 -9.22
C ILE A 41 18.47 -4.43 -9.59
N LYS A 42 18.41 -5.77 -9.47
CA LYS A 42 19.55 -6.65 -9.77
C LYS A 42 20.04 -6.52 -11.22
N LYS A 43 19.13 -6.47 -12.19
CA LYS A 43 19.49 -6.32 -13.60
C LYS A 43 20.22 -5.00 -13.91
N ARG A 44 19.93 -3.93 -13.18
CA ARG A 44 20.49 -2.61 -13.41
C ARG A 44 21.73 -2.31 -12.58
N THR A 45 21.84 -2.85 -11.39
CA THR A 45 22.91 -2.54 -10.44
C THR A 45 23.85 -3.70 -10.17
N GLY A 46 23.44 -4.93 -10.45
CA GLY A 46 24.13 -6.15 -10.00
C GLY A 46 23.90 -6.45 -8.51
N VAL A 47 23.25 -5.56 -7.75
CA VAL A 47 22.95 -5.75 -6.32
C VAL A 47 21.85 -6.79 -6.16
N SER A 48 22.06 -7.74 -5.25
CA SER A 48 21.04 -8.71 -4.85
C SER A 48 20.59 -8.42 -3.44
N ILE A 49 19.30 -8.19 -3.26
CA ILE A 49 18.66 -8.05 -1.95
C ILE A 49 18.28 -9.48 -1.51
N PRO A 50 18.72 -9.96 -0.32
CA PRO A 50 18.34 -11.28 0.15
C PRO A 50 16.85 -11.30 0.53
N PRO A 51 16.16 -12.43 0.36
CA PRO A 51 14.80 -12.55 0.87
C PRO A 51 14.80 -12.44 2.40
N LEU A 52 13.72 -11.90 2.96
CA LEU A 52 13.53 -11.91 4.40
C LEU A 52 13.41 -13.35 4.90
N SER A 53 14.35 -13.79 5.73
CA SER A 53 14.50 -15.18 6.15
C SER A 53 13.77 -15.54 7.44
N GLN A 54 13.29 -14.53 8.17
CA GLN A 54 12.58 -14.67 9.44
C GLN A 54 11.59 -13.51 9.61
N LYS A 55 10.59 -13.73 10.44
CA LYS A 55 9.64 -12.67 10.82
C LYS A 55 10.34 -11.56 11.60
N LEU A 56 9.88 -10.34 11.39
CA LEU A 56 10.29 -9.15 12.13
C LEU A 56 9.26 -8.87 13.24
N ASN A 57 9.71 -8.43 14.41
CA ASN A 57 8.84 -8.28 15.57
C ASN A 57 8.58 -6.81 15.95
N SER A 58 9.19 -5.88 15.23
CA SER A 58 9.04 -4.44 15.46
C SER A 58 9.39 -3.64 14.20
N MET A 59 8.89 -2.42 14.11
CA MET A 59 9.33 -1.45 13.09
C MET A 59 10.84 -1.21 13.15
N ALA A 60 11.43 -1.18 14.35
CA ALA A 60 12.88 -1.03 14.50
C ALA A 60 13.68 -2.18 13.89
N GLU A 61 13.20 -3.43 13.96
CA GLU A 61 13.81 -4.57 13.24
C GLU A 61 13.68 -4.42 11.73
N MET A 62 12.54 -3.93 11.25
CA MET A 62 12.33 -3.63 9.83
C MET A 62 13.28 -2.54 9.35
N ASP A 63 13.38 -1.42 10.07
CA ASP A 63 14.28 -0.33 9.75
C ASP A 63 15.76 -0.78 9.70
N GLN A 64 16.17 -1.63 10.64
CA GLN A 64 17.51 -2.22 10.63
C GLN A 64 17.75 -3.10 9.41
N TRP A 65 16.77 -3.92 9.02
CA TRP A 65 16.88 -4.78 7.85
C TRP A 65 16.92 -3.94 6.57
N VAL A 66 16.02 -2.96 6.43
CA VAL A 66 15.97 -2.01 5.30
C VAL A 66 17.30 -1.24 5.21
N GLY A 67 17.76 -0.65 6.31
CA GLY A 67 19.02 0.08 6.36
C GLY A 67 20.22 -0.78 5.93
N LYS A 68 20.24 -2.05 6.31
CA LYS A 68 21.34 -2.97 5.99
C LYS A 68 21.36 -3.42 4.53
N TYR A 69 20.19 -3.70 3.92
CA TYR A 69 20.14 -4.37 2.62
C TYR A 69 19.59 -3.49 1.49
N ILE A 70 18.88 -2.44 1.82
CA ILE A 70 18.22 -1.53 0.87
C ILE A 70 18.72 -0.09 1.02
N GLY A 71 19.23 0.31 2.20
CA GLY A 71 19.64 1.69 2.50
C GLY A 71 20.45 2.34 1.38
N ASP A 72 21.49 1.65 0.90
CA ASP A 72 22.32 2.12 -0.22
C ASP A 72 21.53 2.38 -1.52
N LEU A 73 20.37 1.74 -1.70
CA LEU A 73 19.52 1.87 -2.91
C LEU A 73 18.57 3.06 -2.85
N ILE A 74 18.45 3.71 -1.70
CA ILE A 74 17.53 4.83 -1.47
C ILE A 74 18.24 6.11 -0.97
N GLU A 75 19.59 6.12 -0.95
CA GLU A 75 20.39 7.24 -0.42
C GLU A 75 20.53 8.43 -1.35
N THR A 76 20.45 8.23 -2.67
CA THR A 76 20.63 9.29 -3.66
C THR A 76 19.43 9.39 -4.58
N THR A 77 19.28 10.55 -5.22
CA THR A 77 18.21 10.80 -6.18
C THR A 77 18.21 9.76 -7.31
N GLU A 78 19.38 9.43 -7.88
CA GLU A 78 19.51 8.47 -8.98
C GLU A 78 19.09 7.06 -8.55
N LYS A 79 19.46 6.64 -7.35
CA LYS A 79 19.09 5.33 -6.80
C LYS A 79 17.59 5.29 -6.46
N ARG A 80 17.04 6.39 -5.93
CA ARG A 80 15.61 6.52 -5.67
C ARG A 80 14.78 6.47 -6.95
N ILE A 81 15.23 7.11 -8.04
CA ILE A 81 14.61 6.96 -9.36
C ILE A 81 14.55 5.50 -9.78
N LEU A 82 15.63 4.74 -9.57
CA LEU A 82 15.67 3.32 -9.90
C LEU A 82 14.64 2.50 -9.10
N THR A 83 14.42 2.79 -7.81
CA THR A 83 13.38 2.10 -7.01
C THR A 83 11.97 2.49 -7.45
N ILE A 84 11.74 3.77 -7.80
CA ILE A 84 10.46 4.23 -8.40
C ILE A 84 10.20 3.50 -9.73
N GLU A 85 11.19 3.42 -10.60
CA GLU A 85 11.08 2.65 -11.86
C GLU A 85 10.77 1.17 -11.61
N ALA A 86 11.41 0.56 -10.59
CA ALA A 86 11.17 -0.82 -10.21
C ALA A 86 9.72 -1.04 -9.72
N CYS A 87 9.14 -0.07 -9.02
CA CYS A 87 7.75 -0.10 -8.58
C CYS A 87 6.78 -0.12 -9.78
N PHE A 88 6.95 0.79 -10.74
CA PHE A 88 6.13 0.81 -11.95
C PHE A 88 6.30 -0.46 -12.80
N GLN A 89 7.52 -0.98 -12.92
CA GLN A 89 7.77 -2.23 -13.64
C GLN A 89 7.09 -3.42 -12.97
N GLN A 90 7.18 -3.50 -11.65
CA GLN A 90 6.51 -4.56 -10.89
C GLN A 90 5.00 -4.52 -11.08
N ALA A 91 4.38 -3.35 -10.98
CA ALA A 91 2.96 -3.19 -11.20
C ALA A 91 2.54 -3.62 -12.62
N ALA A 92 3.34 -3.26 -13.63
CA ALA A 92 3.10 -3.67 -15.02
C ALA A 92 3.21 -5.18 -15.21
N ASP A 93 4.26 -5.80 -14.65
CA ASP A 93 4.50 -7.26 -14.76
C ASP A 93 3.43 -8.06 -14.00
N ASP A 94 2.85 -7.51 -12.94
CA ASP A 94 1.80 -8.14 -12.15
C ASP A 94 0.37 -7.88 -12.66
N GLY A 95 0.21 -7.09 -13.74
CA GLY A 95 -1.09 -6.78 -14.33
C GLY A 95 -1.96 -5.86 -13.47
N VAL A 96 -1.33 -5.03 -12.66
CA VAL A 96 -1.99 -3.96 -11.92
C VAL A 96 -2.55 -2.95 -12.90
N SER A 97 -3.84 -2.63 -12.79
CA SER A 97 -4.53 -1.65 -13.65
C SER A 97 -4.61 -0.26 -13.01
N VAL A 98 -4.64 -0.20 -11.68
CA VAL A 98 -4.54 1.04 -10.91
C VAL A 98 -3.46 0.88 -9.87
N LEU A 99 -2.44 1.71 -9.93
CA LEU A 99 -1.35 1.81 -8.95
C LEU A 99 -1.48 3.13 -8.19
N GLU A 100 -1.61 3.05 -6.88
CA GLU A 100 -1.57 4.21 -6.00
C GLU A 100 -0.30 4.14 -5.16
N THR A 101 0.62 5.04 -5.45
CA THR A 101 1.94 5.08 -4.81
C THR A 101 2.50 6.50 -4.87
N GLY A 102 3.52 6.79 -4.08
CA GLY A 102 4.13 8.11 -4.06
C GLY A 102 5.32 8.18 -3.13
N ASP A 103 5.69 9.39 -2.74
CA ASP A 103 6.81 9.65 -1.86
C ASP A 103 6.41 10.44 -0.61
N ASP A 104 7.25 10.40 0.43
CA ASP A 104 7.06 11.17 1.64
C ASP A 104 7.37 12.66 1.41
N VAL A 105 6.66 13.54 2.10
CA VAL A 105 6.88 15.00 1.99
C VAL A 105 8.30 15.43 2.32
N TRP A 106 8.99 14.74 3.25
CA TRP A 106 10.39 15.04 3.58
C TRP A 106 11.35 14.74 2.43
N ALA A 107 10.98 13.77 1.56
CA ALA A 107 11.81 13.38 0.43
C ALA A 107 12.01 14.52 -0.58
N ASN A 108 11.02 15.42 -0.71
CA ASN A 108 11.13 16.59 -1.56
C ASN A 108 12.31 17.48 -1.19
N GLY A 109 12.48 17.78 0.11
CA GLY A 109 13.63 18.55 0.58
C GLY A 109 14.94 17.78 0.47
N HIS A 110 14.92 16.50 0.80
CA HIS A 110 16.13 15.67 0.92
C HIS A 110 16.71 15.25 -0.44
N PHE A 111 15.87 14.78 -1.37
CA PHE A 111 16.33 14.25 -2.65
C PHE A 111 16.18 15.24 -3.82
N TYR A 112 15.19 16.14 -3.76
CA TYR A 112 14.83 17.00 -4.88
C TYR A 112 15.08 18.50 -4.58
N GLN A 113 15.83 18.82 -3.50
CA GLN A 113 16.23 20.18 -3.11
C GLN A 113 15.01 21.12 -2.94
N GLY A 114 13.88 20.59 -2.51
CA GLY A 114 12.61 21.34 -2.37
C GLY A 114 11.89 21.60 -3.70
N ASN A 115 12.40 21.07 -4.81
CA ASN A 115 11.76 21.24 -6.13
C ASN A 115 10.67 20.18 -6.35
N ILE A 116 9.44 20.51 -5.99
CA ILE A 116 8.28 19.60 -6.13
C ILE A 116 8.02 19.20 -7.59
N ASP A 117 8.29 20.08 -8.56
CA ASP A 117 8.08 19.78 -9.96
C ASP A 117 9.08 18.70 -10.43
N ALA A 118 10.32 18.71 -9.93
CA ALA A 118 11.29 17.66 -10.22
C ALA A 118 10.84 16.29 -9.67
N LEU A 119 10.26 16.25 -8.46
CA LEU A 119 9.67 15.02 -7.91
C LEU A 119 8.53 14.53 -8.80
N ILE A 120 7.60 15.40 -9.16
CA ILE A 120 6.45 15.08 -10.02
C ILE A 120 6.93 14.54 -11.36
N ASP A 121 7.88 15.21 -12.01
CA ASP A 121 8.43 14.82 -13.31
C ASP A 121 9.05 13.42 -13.28
N ILE A 122 9.76 13.06 -12.22
CA ILE A 122 10.39 11.74 -12.06
C ILE A 122 9.32 10.64 -12.06
N PHE A 123 8.26 10.80 -11.26
CA PHE A 123 7.17 9.81 -11.22
C PHE A 123 6.42 9.73 -12.54
N GLN A 124 6.10 10.86 -13.15
CA GLN A 124 5.41 10.91 -14.44
C GLN A 124 6.26 10.30 -15.56
N GLN A 125 7.57 10.54 -15.58
CA GLN A 125 8.48 9.95 -16.57
C GLN A 125 8.59 8.43 -16.37
N ALA A 126 8.78 7.95 -15.14
CA ALA A 126 8.80 6.52 -14.85
C ALA A 126 7.49 5.84 -15.26
N HIS A 127 6.34 6.42 -14.91
CA HIS A 127 5.03 5.94 -15.34
C HIS A 127 4.91 5.89 -16.86
N HIS A 128 5.19 7.00 -17.55
CA HIS A 128 5.02 7.11 -18.99
C HIS A 128 5.94 6.16 -19.77
N GLN A 129 7.18 5.96 -19.30
CA GLN A 129 8.16 5.13 -20.00
C GLN A 129 7.97 3.63 -19.73
N ILE A 130 7.55 3.24 -18.52
CA ILE A 130 7.53 1.85 -18.08
C ILE A 130 6.12 1.26 -18.14
N SER A 131 5.13 1.99 -17.65
CA SER A 131 3.77 1.46 -17.47
C SER A 131 2.65 2.41 -17.91
N PRO A 132 2.68 2.97 -19.12
CA PRO A 132 1.77 4.03 -19.56
C PRO A 132 0.28 3.62 -19.62
N ARG A 133 -0.02 2.34 -19.44
CA ARG A 133 -1.40 1.81 -19.44
C ARG A 133 -1.99 1.66 -18.05
N ILE A 134 -1.18 1.79 -17.01
CA ILE A 134 -1.65 1.76 -15.62
C ILE A 134 -2.28 3.12 -15.31
N ASP A 135 -3.43 3.13 -14.64
CA ASP A 135 -3.97 4.34 -14.02
C ASP A 135 -3.13 4.64 -12.77
N PHE A 136 -2.16 5.54 -12.93
CA PHE A 136 -1.29 5.98 -11.84
C PHE A 136 -1.95 7.08 -11.03
N ARG A 137 -2.07 6.86 -9.72
CA ARG A 137 -2.61 7.81 -8.78
C ARG A 137 -1.55 8.21 -7.77
N PHE A 138 -1.16 9.46 -7.83
CA PHE A 138 -0.03 9.95 -7.06
C PHE A 138 -0.43 10.17 -5.59
N GLN A 139 0.17 9.40 -4.68
CA GLN A 139 -0.03 9.51 -3.24
C GLN A 139 1.00 10.43 -2.61
N VAL A 140 0.60 11.19 -1.60
CA VAL A 140 1.49 11.95 -0.72
C VAL A 140 1.66 11.19 0.59
N GLY A 141 2.89 10.94 0.99
CA GLY A 141 3.23 10.24 2.22
C GLY A 141 3.59 11.18 3.37
N LEU A 142 3.20 10.79 4.58
CA LEU A 142 3.57 11.47 5.82
C LEU A 142 4.17 10.46 6.80
N SER A 143 5.39 10.69 7.26
CA SER A 143 6.01 9.89 8.31
C SER A 143 5.51 10.32 9.70
N ARG A 144 4.83 9.41 10.40
CA ARG A 144 4.18 9.71 11.70
C ARG A 144 5.14 10.12 12.82
N HIS A 145 6.42 9.78 12.71
CA HIS A 145 7.46 10.18 13.67
C HIS A 145 7.98 11.62 13.47
N CYS A 146 7.67 12.26 12.33
CA CYS A 146 8.13 13.63 12.06
C CYS A 146 7.32 14.67 12.85
N PRO A 147 7.95 15.76 13.32
CA PRO A 147 7.25 16.86 13.99
C PRO A 147 6.16 17.48 13.11
N ILE A 148 5.00 17.74 13.68
CA ILE A 148 3.81 18.26 12.96
C ILE A 148 4.10 19.55 12.21
N ASN A 149 4.82 20.49 12.83
CA ASN A 149 5.17 21.76 12.19
C ASN A 149 6.04 21.60 10.94
N LEU A 150 6.95 20.60 10.93
CA LEU A 150 7.75 20.29 9.75
C LEU A 150 6.92 19.59 8.68
N LEU A 151 6.02 18.67 9.08
CA LEU A 151 5.11 18.03 8.13
C LEU A 151 4.19 19.07 7.45
N GLU A 152 3.67 20.05 8.19
CA GLU A 152 2.86 21.13 7.61
C GLU A 152 3.66 21.99 6.62
N GLU A 153 4.90 22.32 6.95
CA GLU A 153 5.82 23.06 6.07
C GLU A 153 6.13 22.26 4.79
N TRP A 154 6.52 21.00 4.94
CA TRP A 154 6.89 20.15 3.80
C TRP A 154 5.71 19.76 2.92
N LEU A 155 4.50 19.63 3.47
CA LEU A 155 3.28 19.33 2.73
C LEU A 155 2.78 20.51 1.89
N ALA A 156 3.06 21.75 2.29
CA ALA A 156 2.49 22.92 1.64
C ALA A 156 2.69 22.96 0.10
N PRO A 157 3.89 22.70 -0.47
CA PRO A 157 4.06 22.67 -1.92
C PRO A 157 3.29 21.55 -2.63
N PHE A 158 3.00 20.44 -1.95
CA PHE A 158 2.18 19.36 -2.50
C PHE A 158 0.71 19.78 -2.64
N LEU A 159 0.18 20.47 -1.65
CA LEU A 159 -1.21 20.99 -1.66
C LEU A 159 -1.45 22.12 -2.68
N GLU A 160 -0.40 22.64 -3.27
CA GLU A 160 -0.47 23.64 -4.36
C GLU A 160 -0.55 22.96 -5.77
N ARG A 161 -0.53 21.65 -5.84
CA ARG A 161 -0.56 20.88 -7.10
C ARG A 161 -1.80 19.99 -7.16
N ASP A 162 -2.44 19.95 -8.33
CA ASP A 162 -3.68 19.19 -8.56
C ASP A 162 -3.42 17.73 -8.98
N CYS A 163 -2.15 17.32 -9.10
CA CYS A 163 -1.81 15.96 -9.57
C CYS A 163 -1.84 14.90 -8.46
N PHE A 164 -1.89 15.29 -7.20
CA PHE A 164 -1.95 14.35 -6.09
C PHE A 164 -3.38 13.87 -5.84
N PHE A 165 -3.50 12.57 -5.61
CA PHE A 165 -4.79 11.89 -5.45
C PHE A 165 -5.13 11.62 -3.98
N SER A 166 -4.17 11.19 -3.19
CA SER A 166 -4.39 10.79 -1.80
C SER A 166 -3.28 11.25 -0.86
N LEU A 167 -3.61 11.28 0.43
CA LEU A 167 -2.69 11.48 1.54
C LEU A 167 -2.69 10.23 2.42
N ASP A 168 -1.50 9.75 2.80
CA ASP A 168 -1.32 8.57 3.65
C ASP A 168 -0.32 8.85 4.78
N LEU A 169 -0.69 8.50 6.01
CA LEU A 169 0.16 8.58 7.20
C LEU A 169 0.67 7.19 7.55
N TYR A 170 2.00 7.01 7.64
CA TYR A 170 2.63 5.71 7.87
C TYR A 170 3.80 5.77 8.86
N CYS A 171 4.59 4.69 8.94
CA CYS A 171 5.65 4.43 9.91
C CYS A 171 5.09 4.06 11.31
N ASP A 172 5.85 4.30 12.38
CA ASP A 172 5.52 3.88 13.73
C ASP A 172 4.16 4.43 14.22
N GLU A 173 3.18 3.56 14.37
CA GLU A 173 1.83 3.91 14.87
C GLU A 173 1.82 4.57 16.25
N PHE A 174 2.87 4.36 17.05
CA PHE A 174 2.96 4.86 18.42
C PHE A 174 3.82 6.12 18.56
N ALA A 175 4.42 6.61 17.47
CA ALA A 175 5.30 7.76 17.51
C ALA A 175 4.61 9.04 18.03
N GLN A 176 3.36 9.25 17.62
CA GLN A 176 2.56 10.40 18.04
C GLN A 176 1.07 10.04 18.13
N PRO A 177 0.27 10.73 18.99
CA PRO A 177 -1.18 10.61 18.98
C PRO A 177 -1.75 10.96 17.60
N ILE A 178 -2.74 10.17 17.14
CA ILE A 178 -3.36 10.36 15.84
C ILE A 178 -4.05 11.75 15.72
N THR A 179 -4.56 12.26 16.81
CA THR A 179 -5.23 13.57 16.89
C THR A 179 -4.34 14.75 16.53
N ASN A 180 -3.00 14.61 16.64
CA ASN A 180 -2.05 15.65 16.25
C ASN A 180 -2.13 15.97 14.75
N PHE A 181 -2.56 15.02 13.92
CA PHE A 181 -2.60 15.13 12.47
C PHE A 181 -3.89 15.75 11.93
N LYS A 182 -4.90 16.02 12.79
CA LYS A 182 -6.18 16.63 12.37
C LYS A 182 -6.04 17.89 11.52
N PRO A 183 -5.17 18.88 11.86
CA PRO A 183 -5.02 20.08 11.04
C PRO A 183 -4.51 19.77 9.62
N ILE A 184 -3.60 18.82 9.50
CA ILE A 184 -3.02 18.38 8.22
C ILE A 184 -4.11 17.71 7.37
N TYR A 185 -4.83 16.75 7.94
CA TYR A 185 -5.89 16.01 7.25
C TYR A 185 -7.04 16.90 6.82
N ARG A 186 -7.41 17.91 7.63
CA ARG A 186 -8.41 18.91 7.24
C ARG A 186 -7.97 19.68 6.00
N LYS A 187 -6.71 20.15 5.94
CA LYS A 187 -6.17 20.86 4.77
C LYS A 187 -6.17 19.95 3.53
N ALA A 188 -5.78 18.69 3.68
CA ALA A 188 -5.80 17.71 2.59
C ALA A 188 -7.22 17.45 2.07
N LYS A 189 -8.20 17.33 2.98
CA LYS A 189 -9.62 17.18 2.63
C LYS A 189 -10.17 18.40 1.87
N GLU A 190 -9.82 19.62 2.30
CA GLU A 190 -10.19 20.86 1.62
C GLU A 190 -9.62 20.94 0.19
N LYS A 191 -8.52 20.24 -0.08
CA LYS A 191 -7.93 20.09 -1.41
C LYS A 191 -8.50 18.91 -2.22
N GLY A 192 -9.41 18.14 -1.64
CA GLY A 192 -10.08 17.01 -2.29
C GLY A 192 -9.24 15.75 -2.36
N LEU A 193 -8.18 15.61 -1.56
CA LEU A 193 -7.41 14.38 -1.48
C LEU A 193 -8.21 13.29 -0.77
N LEU A 194 -8.10 12.05 -1.25
CA LEU A 194 -8.55 10.86 -0.56
C LEU A 194 -7.66 10.64 0.67
N LEU A 195 -8.27 10.44 1.84
CA LEU A 195 -7.58 10.39 3.13
C LEU A 195 -7.36 8.95 3.58
N LYS A 196 -6.09 8.59 3.79
CA LYS A 196 -5.69 7.27 4.29
C LYS A 196 -4.73 7.39 5.46
N ALA A 197 -4.64 6.34 6.27
CA ALA A 197 -3.61 6.20 7.29
C ALA A 197 -3.34 4.72 7.60
N HIS A 198 -2.06 4.41 7.90
CA HIS A 198 -1.67 3.14 8.49
C HIS A 198 -2.11 3.15 9.95
N VAL A 199 -3.04 2.27 10.29
CA VAL A 199 -3.52 2.11 11.66
C VAL A 199 -4.09 0.70 11.86
N GLY A 200 -3.92 0.17 13.07
CA GLY A 200 -4.38 -1.16 13.43
C GLY A 200 -3.56 -2.29 12.78
N GLU A 201 -2.34 -2.00 12.39
CA GLU A 201 -1.33 -3.01 12.13
C GLU A 201 -0.62 -3.38 13.43
N TRP A 202 -0.17 -2.38 14.19
CA TRP A 202 0.51 -2.50 15.48
C TRP A 202 -0.41 -2.14 16.65
N GLY A 203 -1.34 -1.22 16.44
CA GLY A 203 -2.35 -0.78 17.39
C GLY A 203 -3.49 -1.78 17.57
N ASP A 204 -4.51 -1.39 18.31
CA ASP A 204 -5.70 -2.20 18.61
C ASP A 204 -6.91 -1.81 17.73
N ALA A 205 -8.05 -2.48 17.96
CA ALA A 205 -9.27 -2.22 17.20
C ALA A 205 -9.84 -0.81 17.44
N ASP A 206 -9.72 -0.31 18.67
CA ASP A 206 -10.25 1.01 19.01
C ASP A 206 -9.44 2.12 18.33
N SER A 207 -8.12 1.94 18.18
CA SER A 207 -7.26 2.87 17.45
C SER A 207 -7.63 3.00 15.96
N VAL A 208 -8.13 1.92 15.35
CA VAL A 208 -8.65 1.98 13.96
C VAL A 208 -9.86 2.90 13.89
N LYS A 209 -10.82 2.71 14.78
CA LYS A 209 -12.02 3.55 14.82
C LYS A 209 -11.68 5.00 15.16
N GLU A 210 -10.83 5.22 16.16
CA GLU A 210 -10.36 6.57 16.55
C GLU A 210 -9.73 7.29 15.36
N ALA A 211 -8.84 6.63 14.61
CA ALA A 211 -8.20 7.27 13.46
C ALA A 211 -9.19 7.66 12.37
N VAL A 212 -10.15 6.79 12.06
CA VAL A 212 -11.19 7.11 11.07
C VAL A 212 -12.02 8.31 11.52
N GLU A 213 -12.45 8.34 12.78
CA GLU A 213 -13.27 9.44 13.32
C GLU A 213 -12.48 10.74 13.43
N GLU A 214 -11.23 10.70 13.91
CA GLU A 214 -10.42 11.88 14.17
C GLU A 214 -9.85 12.54 12.91
N LEU A 215 -9.47 11.72 11.91
CA LEU A 215 -8.89 12.20 10.66
C LEU A 215 -9.88 12.21 9.50
N GLU A 216 -11.12 11.76 9.72
CA GLU A 216 -12.16 11.64 8.70
C GLU A 216 -11.66 10.79 7.50
N LEU A 217 -11.05 9.63 7.79
CA LEU A 217 -10.44 8.78 6.77
C LEU A 217 -11.49 8.18 5.82
N ASP A 218 -11.16 8.14 4.54
CA ASP A 218 -11.91 7.41 3.52
C ASP A 218 -11.54 5.92 3.53
N GLU A 219 -10.26 5.61 3.78
CA GLU A 219 -9.71 4.27 3.78
C GLU A 219 -8.66 4.10 4.89
N VAL A 220 -8.45 2.85 5.31
CA VAL A 220 -7.42 2.48 6.28
C VAL A 220 -6.42 1.54 5.63
N GLN A 221 -5.13 1.84 5.77
CA GLN A 221 -4.07 0.92 5.41
C GLN A 221 -3.92 -0.11 6.53
N HIS A 222 -3.88 -1.40 6.18
CA HIS A 222 -3.97 -2.57 7.05
C HIS A 222 -5.31 -2.69 7.81
N GLY A 223 -5.44 -2.09 8.98
CA GLY A 223 -6.64 -2.13 9.81
C GLY A 223 -6.97 -3.50 10.40
N ILE A 224 -6.03 -4.44 10.41
CA ILE A 224 -6.29 -5.86 10.72
C ILE A 224 -6.70 -6.11 12.18
N SER A 225 -6.28 -5.26 13.11
CA SER A 225 -6.65 -5.36 14.53
C SER A 225 -8.15 -5.16 14.77
N ALA A 226 -8.86 -4.50 13.85
CA ALA A 226 -10.32 -4.38 13.89
C ALA A 226 -11.01 -5.75 13.94
N GLY A 227 -10.37 -6.80 13.36
CA GLY A 227 -10.86 -8.18 13.40
C GLY A 227 -11.00 -8.79 14.79
N SER A 228 -10.47 -8.14 15.83
CA SER A 228 -10.62 -8.55 17.24
C SER A 228 -11.87 -7.98 17.93
N SER A 229 -12.58 -7.02 17.31
CA SER A 229 -13.72 -6.32 17.90
C SER A 229 -14.96 -6.38 16.99
N PRO A 230 -15.99 -7.18 17.34
CA PRO A 230 -17.26 -7.19 16.62
C PRO A 230 -17.91 -5.81 16.50
N GLN A 231 -17.76 -4.95 17.52
CA GLN A 231 -18.30 -3.61 17.50
C GLN A 231 -17.62 -2.74 16.44
N VAL A 232 -16.28 -2.79 16.36
CA VAL A 232 -15.50 -2.01 15.39
C VAL A 232 -15.75 -2.55 13.97
N MET A 233 -15.81 -3.87 13.78
CA MET A 233 -16.09 -4.46 12.47
C MET A 233 -17.47 -4.03 11.94
N ASN A 234 -18.52 -4.12 12.77
CA ASN A 234 -19.86 -3.66 12.39
C ASN A 234 -19.86 -2.16 12.07
N TRP A 235 -19.17 -1.36 12.89
CA TRP A 235 -19.08 0.08 12.67
C TRP A 235 -18.38 0.40 11.34
N LEU A 236 -17.26 -0.26 11.00
CA LEU A 236 -16.56 -0.10 9.72
C LEU A 236 -17.45 -0.49 8.53
N ALA A 237 -18.18 -1.60 8.64
CA ALA A 237 -19.10 -2.05 7.61
C ALA A 237 -20.25 -1.05 7.38
N ASP A 238 -20.87 -0.57 8.46
CA ASP A 238 -21.97 0.41 8.41
C ASP A 238 -21.54 1.75 7.79
N HIS A 239 -20.31 2.19 8.08
CA HIS A 239 -19.72 3.43 7.55
C HIS A 239 -19.03 3.22 6.19
N LYS A 240 -18.99 1.99 5.68
CA LYS A 240 -18.38 1.61 4.40
C LYS A 240 -16.88 1.97 4.31
N ILE A 241 -16.19 1.94 5.43
CA ILE A 241 -14.74 2.16 5.46
C ILE A 241 -14.04 0.98 4.81
N GLN A 242 -13.15 1.25 3.86
CA GLN A 242 -12.36 0.24 3.18
C GLN A 242 -11.04 0.01 3.91
N LEU A 243 -10.65 -1.27 4.06
CA LEU A 243 -9.34 -1.65 4.59
C LEU A 243 -8.47 -2.19 3.44
N ASN A 244 -7.30 -1.59 3.25
CA ASN A 244 -6.32 -1.99 2.23
C ASN A 244 -5.27 -2.90 2.87
N ILE A 245 -5.50 -4.21 2.80
CA ILE A 245 -4.76 -5.22 3.57
C ILE A 245 -3.61 -5.79 2.74
N CYS A 246 -2.47 -6.05 3.39
CA CYS A 246 -1.28 -6.66 2.83
C CYS A 246 -0.95 -7.93 3.63
N PRO A 247 -1.53 -9.10 3.27
CA PRO A 247 -1.51 -10.28 4.11
C PRO A 247 -0.12 -10.82 4.43
N THR A 248 0.79 -10.87 3.43
CA THR A 248 2.15 -11.35 3.64
C THR A 248 2.96 -10.41 4.53
N SER A 249 2.83 -9.09 4.34
CA SER A 249 3.43 -8.08 5.23
C SER A 249 3.03 -8.33 6.68
N ASN A 250 1.73 -8.47 6.96
CA ASN A 250 1.21 -8.70 8.31
C ASN A 250 1.73 -10.02 8.93
N VAL A 251 1.92 -11.08 8.12
CA VAL A 251 2.54 -12.32 8.60
C VAL A 251 4.03 -12.13 8.86
N MET A 252 4.76 -11.47 7.96
CA MET A 252 6.20 -11.28 8.07
C MET A 252 6.60 -10.28 9.16
N LEU A 253 5.74 -9.30 9.46
CA LEU A 253 5.88 -8.41 10.62
C LEU A 253 5.38 -9.04 11.93
N ASN A 254 5.09 -10.34 11.92
CA ASN A 254 4.62 -11.10 13.07
C ASN A 254 3.36 -10.53 13.75
N ARG A 255 2.51 -9.85 12.96
CA ARG A 255 1.19 -9.39 13.42
C ARG A 255 0.17 -10.53 13.38
N VAL A 256 0.41 -11.49 12.49
CA VAL A 256 -0.41 -12.68 12.30
C VAL A 256 0.50 -13.91 12.23
N ASP A 257 0.06 -15.04 12.79
CA ASP A 257 0.87 -16.26 12.81
C ASP A 257 1.12 -16.81 11.39
N ASN A 258 0.08 -16.83 10.57
CA ASN A 258 0.11 -17.36 9.20
C ASN A 258 -1.15 -16.90 8.44
N LEU A 259 -1.14 -17.06 7.11
CA LEU A 259 -2.25 -16.64 6.25
C LEU A 259 -3.58 -17.30 6.63
N LYS A 260 -3.57 -18.58 7.07
CA LYS A 260 -4.79 -19.31 7.42
C LYS A 260 -5.56 -18.67 8.59
N ASN A 261 -4.82 -18.04 9.51
CA ASN A 261 -5.39 -17.37 10.69
C ASN A 261 -5.50 -15.85 10.51
N HIS A 262 -5.37 -15.37 9.26
CA HIS A 262 -5.37 -13.93 8.98
C HIS A 262 -6.75 -13.31 9.25
N PRO A 263 -6.83 -12.17 9.99
CA PRO A 263 -8.09 -11.49 10.32
C PRO A 263 -8.93 -11.05 9.11
N ILE A 264 -8.33 -10.96 7.92
CA ILE A 264 -9.03 -10.59 6.68
C ILE A 264 -10.28 -11.45 6.43
N ARG A 265 -10.25 -12.75 6.82
CA ARG A 265 -11.41 -13.63 6.72
C ARG A 265 -12.56 -13.15 7.60
N THR A 266 -12.27 -12.87 8.88
CA THR A 266 -13.26 -12.38 9.83
C THR A 266 -13.82 -11.02 9.40
N LEU A 267 -12.95 -10.08 8.99
CA LEU A 267 -13.34 -8.76 8.50
C LEU A 267 -14.30 -8.88 7.30
N PHE A 268 -13.97 -9.72 6.33
CA PHE A 268 -14.82 -9.97 5.16
C PHE A 268 -16.18 -10.57 5.55
N ASP A 269 -16.21 -11.53 6.49
CA ASP A 269 -17.45 -12.17 6.96
C ASP A 269 -18.38 -11.20 7.70
N TYR A 270 -17.82 -10.17 8.35
CA TYR A 270 -18.60 -9.08 8.96
C TYR A 270 -19.04 -8.00 7.96
N GLY A 271 -18.74 -8.17 6.66
CA GLY A 271 -19.12 -7.22 5.62
C GLY A 271 -18.24 -5.99 5.52
N VAL A 272 -17.09 -5.97 6.20
CA VAL A 272 -16.09 -4.91 6.02
C VAL A 272 -15.54 -4.97 4.59
N ARG A 273 -15.48 -3.83 3.92
CA ARG A 273 -14.90 -3.76 2.58
C ARG A 273 -13.38 -3.89 2.67
N VAL A 274 -12.86 -4.99 2.17
CA VAL A 274 -11.41 -5.26 2.17
C VAL A 274 -10.87 -5.31 0.75
N THR A 275 -9.60 -4.92 0.57
CA THR A 275 -8.80 -5.11 -0.65
C THR A 275 -7.51 -5.84 -0.31
N ILE A 276 -6.81 -6.35 -1.32
CA ILE A 276 -5.51 -7.04 -1.18
C ILE A 276 -4.48 -6.25 -1.97
N ASN A 277 -3.33 -5.98 -1.35
CA ASN A 277 -2.29 -5.10 -1.85
C ASN A 277 -0.90 -5.67 -1.53
N SER A 278 0.16 -5.04 -2.04
CA SER A 278 1.53 -5.58 -1.99
C SER A 278 2.40 -5.06 -0.84
N ASP A 279 2.19 -3.80 -0.39
CA ASP A 279 3.06 -3.12 0.58
C ASP A 279 4.51 -2.96 0.07
N ASP A 280 5.49 -3.26 0.90
CA ASP A 280 6.93 -3.14 0.65
C ASP A 280 7.52 -4.40 -0.03
N ILE A 281 7.37 -4.51 -1.34
CA ILE A 281 7.77 -5.71 -2.11
C ILE A 281 9.27 -6.01 -1.98
N LEU A 282 10.14 -4.99 -1.89
CA LEU A 282 11.57 -5.20 -1.68
C LEU A 282 11.89 -5.85 -0.34
N VAL A 283 11.01 -5.73 0.64
CA VAL A 283 11.14 -6.36 1.97
C VAL A 283 10.48 -7.73 1.98
N PHE A 284 9.22 -7.80 1.56
CA PHE A 284 8.37 -8.99 1.73
C PHE A 284 8.39 -9.94 0.52
N GLY A 285 8.83 -9.46 -0.64
CA GLY A 285 8.96 -10.27 -1.85
C GLY A 285 7.65 -10.72 -2.47
N GLN A 286 6.54 -10.01 -2.21
CA GLN A 286 5.21 -10.45 -2.55
C GLN A 286 4.51 -9.50 -3.52
N SER A 287 3.87 -10.04 -4.56
CA SER A 287 3.04 -9.28 -5.49
C SER A 287 1.55 -9.48 -5.21
N VAL A 288 0.70 -8.56 -5.69
CA VAL A 288 -0.76 -8.67 -5.50
C VAL A 288 -1.32 -9.97 -6.06
N SER A 289 -0.88 -10.39 -7.26
CA SER A 289 -1.30 -11.68 -7.84
C SER A 289 -0.93 -12.86 -6.95
N LYS A 290 0.26 -12.81 -6.34
CA LYS A 290 0.72 -13.88 -5.46
C LYS A 290 0.00 -13.88 -4.12
N GLU A 291 -0.36 -12.71 -3.58
CA GLU A 291 -1.23 -12.59 -2.38
C GLU A 291 -2.57 -13.29 -2.60
N TYR A 292 -3.22 -13.05 -3.75
CA TYR A 292 -4.47 -13.74 -4.09
C TYR A 292 -4.30 -15.25 -4.16
N LEU A 293 -3.22 -15.71 -4.81
CA LEU A 293 -2.94 -17.14 -4.95
C LEU A 293 -2.68 -17.80 -3.59
N ASP A 294 -1.87 -17.18 -2.74
CA ASP A 294 -1.49 -17.72 -1.43
C ASP A 294 -2.68 -17.79 -0.47
N LEU A 295 -3.57 -16.81 -0.48
CA LEU A 295 -4.82 -16.86 0.30
C LEU A 295 -5.76 -17.97 -0.18
N TYR A 296 -5.83 -18.21 -1.49
CA TYR A 296 -6.56 -19.34 -2.05
C TYR A 296 -5.96 -20.68 -1.63
N GLU A 297 -4.64 -20.84 -1.78
CA GLU A 297 -3.92 -22.08 -1.43
C GLU A 297 -3.95 -22.38 0.06
N ALA A 298 -3.95 -21.34 0.91
CA ALA A 298 -4.12 -21.46 2.35
C ALA A 298 -5.56 -21.83 2.76
N GLY A 299 -6.51 -21.81 1.81
CA GLY A 299 -7.93 -22.13 2.06
C GLY A 299 -8.66 -21.05 2.87
N VAL A 300 -8.19 -19.80 2.82
CA VAL A 300 -8.81 -18.67 3.51
C VAL A 300 -10.09 -18.25 2.81
N PHE A 301 -10.06 -18.23 1.48
CA PHE A 301 -11.17 -17.80 0.63
C PHE A 301 -11.41 -18.75 -0.55
N SER A 302 -12.65 -18.81 -1.01
CA SER A 302 -13.00 -19.35 -2.32
C SER A 302 -12.54 -18.43 -3.44
N THR A 303 -12.50 -18.95 -4.67
CA THR A 303 -12.16 -18.15 -5.86
C THR A 303 -13.19 -17.03 -6.11
N GLU A 304 -14.45 -17.27 -5.79
CA GLU A 304 -15.56 -16.33 -5.92
C GLU A 304 -15.43 -15.18 -4.92
N GLU A 305 -15.11 -15.47 -3.66
CA GLU A 305 -14.88 -14.46 -2.61
C GLU A 305 -13.65 -13.60 -2.94
N LEU A 306 -12.55 -14.20 -3.39
CA LEU A 306 -11.36 -13.45 -3.84
C LEU A 306 -11.68 -12.53 -5.03
N ASN A 307 -12.56 -12.96 -5.93
CA ASN A 307 -13.02 -12.09 -7.02
C ASN A 307 -13.88 -10.93 -6.53
N VAL A 308 -14.66 -11.10 -5.46
CA VAL A 308 -15.35 -9.98 -4.79
C VAL A 308 -14.34 -8.99 -4.22
N ILE A 309 -13.32 -9.47 -3.51
CA ILE A 309 -12.25 -8.63 -2.93
C ILE A 309 -11.50 -7.86 -4.04
N ARG A 310 -11.17 -8.53 -5.16
CA ARG A 310 -10.56 -7.89 -6.33
C ARG A 310 -11.44 -6.77 -6.89
N LYS A 311 -12.73 -7.01 -7.02
CA LYS A 311 -13.70 -6.00 -7.48
C LYS A 311 -13.85 -4.84 -6.53
N ASN A 312 -13.82 -5.07 -5.21
CA ASN A 312 -13.83 -3.99 -4.23
C ASN A 312 -12.77 -2.92 -4.55
N GLY A 313 -11.54 -3.38 -4.83
CA GLY A 313 -10.45 -2.47 -5.18
C GLY A 313 -10.70 -1.72 -6.50
N LEU A 314 -11.12 -2.42 -7.56
CA LEU A 314 -11.41 -1.80 -8.85
C LEU A 314 -12.54 -0.76 -8.73
N GLU A 315 -13.64 -1.12 -8.11
CA GLU A 315 -14.79 -0.25 -7.90
C GLU A 315 -14.46 0.99 -7.07
N SER A 316 -13.63 0.84 -6.03
CA SER A 316 -13.20 1.99 -5.21
C SER A 316 -12.39 3.03 -6.01
N ARG A 317 -11.87 2.63 -7.15
CA ARG A 317 -11.12 3.49 -8.08
C ARG A 317 -11.91 3.84 -9.35
N GLY A 318 -13.20 3.47 -9.39
CA GLY A 318 -14.10 3.79 -10.52
C GLY A 318 -13.85 2.94 -11.77
N VAL A 319 -13.14 1.82 -11.63
CA VAL A 319 -12.92 0.87 -12.74
C VAL A 319 -14.08 -0.12 -12.77
N VAL A 320 -14.84 -0.10 -13.86
CA VAL A 320 -15.97 -1.01 -14.11
C VAL A 320 -15.53 -2.04 -15.14
N GLU A 321 -15.76 -3.35 -14.84
CA GLU A 321 -15.48 -4.49 -15.73
C GLU A 321 -16.65 -4.86 -16.63
#